data_5efa8c6b64d519d38f99143597024e52
#
_entry.id   5efa8c6b64d519d38f99143597024e52
#
_cell.length_a   1.000
_cell.length_b   1.000
_cell.length_c   1.000
_cell.angle_alpha   90.00
_cell.angle_beta   90.00
_cell.angle_gamma   90.00
#
_symmetry.space_group_name_H-M   'P 1'
#
loop_
_entity.id
_entity.type
_entity.pdbx_description
1 polymer ?
#
loop_
_entity_poly.entity_id
_entity_poly.type
_entity_poly.pdbx_seq_one_letter_code
_entity_poly.pdbx_strand_id
1 'polypeptide(L)'
;GTIDLVWFKGINYVLDKIKTGVDYIVFGKPTEFGHIYNIPHPDIDPLDQADKVANGLTPFYNTSEKMKKSFLNSRAIQNLQYTLLSGLNWTLPETLPPDVLNRIRMMSFPEAIRNVHFPESVDKLRKAQLRLKFDELFFIQLNILRTSNLRKLKLRGIVFPSVGDYFNTFYKEYLPFELTNAQKRVV
;
A
#
# COMPACT_ATOMS: atom_id res chain seq x y z
N GLY A 1 -27.24 23.43 -5.94
CA GLY A 1 -26.89 23.93 -4.60
C GLY A 1 -25.59 24.70 -4.68
N THR A 2 -25.38 25.59 -3.71
CA THR A 2 -24.16 26.39 -3.58
C THR A 2 -23.38 25.92 -2.37
N ILE A 3 -22.04 25.98 -2.45
CA ILE A 3 -21.15 25.74 -1.35
C ILE A 3 -20.09 26.83 -1.32
N ASP A 4 -19.75 27.32 -0.14
CA ASP A 4 -18.77 28.39 0.00
C ASP A 4 -17.36 27.82 0.08
N LEU A 5 -16.44 28.41 -0.66
CA LEU A 5 -15.01 28.10 -0.59
C LEU A 5 -14.31 29.18 0.23
N VAL A 6 -13.65 28.79 1.32
CA VAL A 6 -13.13 29.75 2.32
C VAL A 6 -11.62 29.62 2.47
N TRP A 7 -10.89 30.74 2.34
CA TRP A 7 -9.45 30.81 2.58
C TRP A 7 -9.14 31.85 3.67
N PHE A 8 -8.51 31.42 4.74
CA PHE A 8 -8.06 32.30 5.82
C PHE A 8 -6.64 32.84 5.61
N LYS A 9 -5.87 32.20 4.71
CA LYS A 9 -4.49 32.58 4.38
C LYS A 9 -4.23 32.37 2.88
N GLY A 10 -3.27 33.14 2.34
CA GLY A 10 -2.85 32.99 0.94
C GLY A 10 -3.83 33.59 -0.06
N ILE A 11 -4.58 34.63 0.31
CA ILE A 11 -5.61 35.26 -0.53
C ILE A 11 -5.06 35.68 -1.90
N ASN A 12 -3.90 36.33 -1.93
CA ASN A 12 -3.27 36.76 -3.19
C ASN A 12 -3.02 35.59 -4.15
N TYR A 13 -2.52 34.46 -3.62
CA TYR A 13 -2.34 33.25 -4.41
C TYR A 13 -3.66 32.73 -5.01
N VAL A 14 -4.74 32.80 -4.25
CA VAL A 14 -6.07 32.34 -4.69
C VAL A 14 -6.61 33.26 -5.78
N LEU A 15 -6.50 34.58 -5.62
CA LEU A 15 -6.95 35.57 -6.59
C LEU A 15 -6.20 35.44 -7.93
N ASP A 16 -4.89 35.17 -7.88
CA ASP A 16 -4.10 34.95 -9.08
C ASP A 16 -4.47 33.65 -9.81
N LYS A 17 -4.90 32.63 -9.05
CA LYS A 17 -5.20 31.30 -9.58
C LYS A 17 -6.63 31.15 -10.11
N ILE A 18 -7.60 31.83 -9.50
CA ILE A 18 -9.02 31.73 -9.88
C ILE A 18 -9.37 32.84 -10.88
N LYS A 19 -9.83 32.42 -12.05
CA LYS A 19 -10.30 33.34 -13.10
C LYS A 19 -11.80 33.20 -13.29
N THR A 20 -12.49 34.30 -13.48
CA THR A 20 -13.91 34.31 -13.77
C THR A 20 -14.21 33.63 -15.11
N GLY A 21 -15.25 32.81 -15.16
CA GLY A 21 -15.67 32.12 -16.39
C GLY A 21 -14.89 30.84 -16.72
N VAL A 22 -14.06 30.36 -15.80
CA VAL A 22 -13.37 29.06 -15.90
C VAL A 22 -13.99 28.07 -14.94
N ASP A 23 -14.25 26.85 -15.41
CA ASP A 23 -14.70 25.76 -14.57
C ASP A 23 -13.54 25.14 -13.81
N TYR A 24 -13.78 24.86 -12.52
CA TYR A 24 -12.77 24.30 -11.61
C TYR A 24 -13.28 23.03 -10.95
N ILE A 25 -12.38 22.07 -10.75
CA ILE A 25 -12.60 20.96 -9.83
C ILE A 25 -12.13 21.41 -8.45
N VAL A 26 -13.01 21.26 -7.47
CA VAL A 26 -12.75 21.61 -6.07
C VAL A 26 -12.64 20.34 -5.25
N PHE A 27 -11.55 20.19 -4.52
CA PHE A 27 -11.32 19.07 -3.64
C PHE A 27 -11.07 19.55 -2.20
N GLY A 28 -11.86 19.03 -1.26
CA GLY A 28 -11.74 19.38 0.14
C GLY A 28 -12.82 18.71 1.00
N LYS A 29 -12.68 18.81 2.31
CA LYS A 29 -13.66 18.28 3.25
C LYS A 29 -14.74 19.35 3.52
N PRO A 30 -16.00 19.10 3.17
CA PRO A 30 -17.08 20.03 3.49
C PRO A 30 -17.33 20.07 5.00
N THR A 31 -17.57 21.24 5.52
CA THR A 31 -17.98 21.49 6.90
C THR A 31 -19.26 22.33 6.91
N GLU A 32 -20.12 22.10 7.89
CA GLU A 32 -21.35 22.86 8.08
C GLU A 32 -21.13 23.91 9.16
N PHE A 33 -21.48 25.14 8.85
CA PHE A 33 -21.47 26.24 9.79
C PHE A 33 -22.74 27.10 9.60
N GLY A 34 -23.65 27.09 10.59
CA GLY A 34 -24.86 27.90 10.56
C GLY A 34 -25.78 27.65 9.37
N HIS A 35 -26.03 26.42 8.97
CA HIS A 35 -26.82 25.98 7.79
C HIS A 35 -26.19 26.28 6.41
N ILE A 36 -24.93 26.72 6.38
CA ILE A 36 -24.17 26.92 5.15
C ILE A 36 -23.08 25.87 5.09
N TYR A 37 -22.98 25.18 3.96
CA TYR A 37 -21.86 24.28 3.72
C TYR A 37 -20.66 25.05 3.16
N ASN A 38 -19.50 24.83 3.75
CA ASN A 38 -18.27 25.44 3.29
C ASN A 38 -17.12 24.42 3.20
N ILE A 39 -16.14 24.71 2.36
CA ILE A 39 -14.89 23.95 2.29
C ILE A 39 -13.75 24.89 2.65
N PRO A 40 -13.13 24.72 3.84
CA PRO A 40 -11.98 25.53 4.24
C PRO A 40 -10.72 25.08 3.52
N HIS A 41 -9.99 26.03 2.94
CA HIS A 41 -8.74 25.81 2.22
C HIS A 41 -8.81 24.68 1.19
N PRO A 42 -9.80 24.67 0.25
CA PRO A 42 -9.89 23.65 -0.77
C PRO A 42 -8.70 23.69 -1.73
N ASP A 43 -8.35 22.53 -2.27
CA ASP A 43 -7.53 22.45 -3.47
C ASP A 43 -8.40 22.71 -4.69
N ILE A 44 -7.91 23.57 -5.59
CA ILE A 44 -8.65 23.98 -6.80
C ILE A 44 -7.76 23.77 -8.03
N ASP A 45 -8.32 23.12 -9.03
CA ASP A 45 -7.70 22.93 -10.31
C ASP A 45 -8.64 23.27 -11.46
N PRO A 46 -8.16 23.95 -12.50
CA PRO A 46 -8.94 24.16 -13.71
C PRO A 46 -9.38 22.82 -14.31
N LEU A 47 -10.61 22.77 -14.80
CA LEU A 47 -11.20 21.53 -15.35
C LEU A 47 -10.41 21.00 -16.56
N ASP A 48 -9.83 21.87 -17.36
CA ASP A 48 -8.97 21.52 -18.51
C ASP A 48 -7.67 20.79 -18.11
N GLN A 49 -7.23 20.95 -16.85
CA GLN A 49 -6.07 20.23 -16.30
C GLN A 49 -6.43 18.95 -15.59
N ALA A 50 -7.72 18.73 -15.36
CA ALA A 50 -8.22 17.54 -14.66
C ALA A 50 -8.20 16.26 -15.52
N ASP A 51 -8.17 16.40 -16.84
CA ASP A 51 -8.03 15.27 -17.79
C ASP A 51 -6.73 14.47 -17.64
N LYS A 52 -5.76 15.01 -16.90
CA LYS A 52 -4.55 14.27 -16.50
C LYS A 52 -4.79 13.24 -15.41
N VAL A 53 -5.96 13.26 -14.79
CA VAL A 53 -6.38 12.29 -13.76
C VAL A 53 -7.42 11.37 -14.38
N ALA A 54 -6.97 10.34 -15.07
CA ALA A 54 -7.86 9.31 -15.58
C ALA A 54 -8.79 8.79 -14.47
N ASN A 55 -10.10 8.81 -14.73
CA ASN A 55 -11.15 8.20 -13.90
C ASN A 55 -11.38 8.78 -12.49
N GLY A 56 -11.02 10.03 -12.21
CA GLY A 56 -11.35 10.70 -10.95
C GLY A 56 -10.59 10.19 -9.71
N LEU A 57 -9.61 9.30 -9.88
CA LEU A 57 -8.77 8.81 -8.80
C LEU A 57 -7.48 9.61 -8.73
N THR A 58 -7.27 10.33 -7.64
CA THR A 58 -6.05 11.12 -7.40
C THR A 58 -5.26 10.52 -6.26
N PRO A 59 -3.95 10.25 -6.44
CA PRO A 59 -3.13 9.75 -5.34
C PRO A 59 -2.95 10.83 -4.28
N PHE A 60 -3.13 10.45 -3.02
CA PHE A 60 -2.88 11.31 -1.86
C PHE A 60 -1.66 10.80 -1.09
N TYR A 61 -0.67 11.67 -0.88
CA TYR A 61 0.55 11.36 -0.16
C TYR A 61 0.57 12.02 1.21
N ASN A 62 0.91 11.26 2.23
CA ASN A 62 1.09 11.81 3.57
C ASN A 62 2.29 12.75 3.60
N THR A 63 2.09 13.93 4.17
CA THR A 63 3.13 14.95 4.27
C THR A 63 3.22 15.48 5.70
N SER A 64 4.44 15.69 6.18
CA SER A 64 4.66 16.35 7.47
C SER A 64 4.54 17.86 7.33
N GLU A 65 4.33 18.56 8.46
CA GLU A 65 4.31 20.03 8.49
C GLU A 65 5.62 20.65 7.97
N LYS A 66 6.76 19.98 8.21
CA LYS A 66 8.06 20.41 7.67
C LYS A 66 8.08 20.33 6.15
N MET A 67 7.55 19.28 5.57
CA MET A 67 7.45 19.11 4.11
C MET A 67 6.54 20.17 3.49
N LYS A 68 5.38 20.44 4.09
CA LYS A 68 4.44 21.48 3.63
C LYS A 68 5.08 22.86 3.66
N LYS A 69 5.84 23.20 4.70
CA LYS A 69 6.61 24.46 4.80
C LYS A 69 7.67 24.60 3.72
N SER A 70 8.18 23.49 3.21
CA SER A 70 9.14 23.44 2.09
C SER A 70 8.47 23.25 0.73
N PHE A 71 7.16 23.55 0.62
CA PHE A 71 6.34 23.41 -0.59
C PHE A 71 6.23 21.97 -1.12
N LEU A 72 6.62 20.98 -0.33
CA LEU A 72 6.49 19.56 -0.68
C LEU A 72 5.18 19.00 -0.12
N ASN A 73 4.07 19.45 -0.66
CA ASN A 73 2.75 18.94 -0.36
C ASN A 73 2.41 17.69 -1.20
N SER A 74 1.25 17.06 -0.95
CA SER A 74 0.82 15.87 -1.69
C SER A 74 0.84 16.05 -3.20
N ARG A 75 0.45 17.23 -3.69
CA ARG A 75 0.44 17.53 -5.12
C ARG A 75 1.84 17.66 -5.72
N ALA A 76 2.76 18.28 -5.00
CA ALA A 76 4.16 18.35 -5.43
C ALA A 76 4.76 16.93 -5.57
N ILE A 77 4.47 16.04 -4.60
CA ILE A 77 4.88 14.64 -4.68
C ILE A 77 4.22 13.92 -5.86
N GLN A 78 2.93 14.15 -6.09
CA GLN A 78 2.23 13.61 -7.26
C GLN A 78 2.90 14.00 -8.58
N ASN A 79 3.23 15.28 -8.74
CA ASN A 79 3.90 15.79 -9.94
C ASN A 79 5.30 15.17 -10.11
N LEU A 80 6.06 15.01 -9.03
CA LEU A 80 7.36 14.32 -9.06
C LEU A 80 7.21 12.87 -9.49
N GLN A 81 6.24 12.14 -8.93
CA GLN A 81 5.96 10.74 -9.31
C GLN A 81 5.52 10.63 -10.77
N TYR A 82 4.67 11.55 -11.23
CA TYR A 82 4.25 11.59 -12.63
C TYR A 82 5.42 11.81 -13.56
N THR A 83 6.27 12.79 -13.28
CA THR A 83 7.47 13.09 -14.06
C THR A 83 8.43 11.90 -14.07
N LEU A 84 8.64 11.27 -12.90
CA LEU A 84 9.47 10.08 -12.78
C LEU A 84 8.93 8.93 -13.64
N LEU A 85 7.67 8.58 -13.50
CA LEU A 85 7.08 7.42 -14.20
C LEU A 85 6.85 7.66 -15.70
N SER A 86 6.70 8.93 -16.13
CA SER A 86 6.50 9.29 -17.53
C SER A 86 7.79 9.57 -18.28
N GLY A 87 8.80 10.12 -17.60
CA GLY A 87 10.05 10.59 -18.21
C GLY A 87 11.15 9.54 -18.32
N LEU A 88 11.00 8.40 -17.65
CA LEU A 88 12.04 7.39 -17.63
C LEU A 88 11.80 6.32 -18.70
N ASN A 89 12.71 6.26 -19.66
CA ASN A 89 12.79 5.18 -20.66
C ASN A 89 13.29 3.85 -20.05
N TRP A 90 13.35 3.73 -18.73
CA TRP A 90 13.77 2.53 -18.05
C TRP A 90 12.58 1.65 -17.66
N THR A 91 12.70 0.38 -17.90
CA THR A 91 11.75 -0.61 -17.44
C THR A 91 12.15 -1.05 -16.04
N LEU A 92 11.24 -0.90 -15.08
CA LEU A 92 11.41 -1.52 -13.77
C LEU A 92 11.54 -3.04 -13.96
N PRO A 93 12.57 -3.68 -13.38
CA PRO A 93 12.70 -5.12 -13.49
C PRO A 93 11.52 -5.83 -12.78
N GLU A 94 11.11 -6.96 -13.35
CA GLU A 94 10.14 -7.82 -12.69
C GLU A 94 10.75 -8.44 -11.42
N THR A 95 9.99 -8.45 -10.32
CA THR A 95 10.46 -8.95 -9.02
C THR A 95 10.23 -10.43 -8.84
N LEU A 96 9.22 -11.01 -9.53
CA LEU A 96 8.88 -12.41 -9.44
C LEU A 96 9.43 -13.20 -10.61
N PRO A 97 9.83 -14.47 -10.41
CA PRO A 97 10.17 -15.37 -11.51
C PRO A 97 9.00 -15.54 -12.49
N PRO A 98 9.25 -15.66 -13.81
CA PRO A 98 8.20 -15.74 -14.81
C PRO A 98 7.20 -16.90 -14.61
N ASP A 99 7.68 -18.04 -14.15
CA ASP A 99 6.86 -19.21 -13.85
C ASP A 99 5.88 -18.95 -12.67
N VAL A 100 6.35 -18.25 -11.63
CA VAL A 100 5.50 -17.82 -10.51
C VAL A 100 4.46 -16.83 -11.02
N LEU A 101 4.87 -15.80 -11.75
CA LEU A 101 3.98 -14.76 -12.26
C LEU A 101 2.87 -15.34 -13.15
N ASN A 102 3.22 -16.26 -14.05
CA ASN A 102 2.27 -16.95 -14.93
C ASN A 102 1.29 -17.84 -14.16
N ARG A 103 1.78 -18.54 -13.14
CA ARG A 103 0.96 -19.42 -12.30
C ARG A 103 -0.09 -18.67 -11.50
N ILE A 104 0.28 -17.53 -10.92
CA ILE A 104 -0.63 -16.71 -10.09
C ILE A 104 -1.45 -15.71 -10.92
N ARG A 105 -1.14 -15.52 -12.19
CA ARG A 105 -1.83 -14.60 -13.14
C ARG A 105 -1.97 -13.18 -12.59
N MET A 106 -0.93 -12.69 -11.96
CA MET A 106 -0.91 -11.32 -11.43
C MET A 106 -0.37 -10.33 -12.46
N MET A 107 -0.73 -9.06 -12.26
CA MET A 107 -0.19 -7.92 -12.98
C MET A 107 1.34 -7.86 -12.83
N SER A 108 2.06 -7.40 -13.84
CA SER A 108 3.50 -7.20 -13.77
C SER A 108 3.88 -6.13 -12.74
N PHE A 109 5.08 -6.19 -12.17
CA PHE A 109 5.53 -5.21 -11.20
C PHE A 109 5.57 -3.77 -11.76
N PRO A 110 6.11 -3.53 -12.97
CA PRO A 110 6.08 -2.19 -13.57
C PRO A 110 4.67 -1.63 -13.76
N GLU A 111 3.73 -2.48 -14.20
CA GLU A 111 2.33 -2.09 -14.36
C GLU A 111 1.65 -1.81 -13.01
N ALA A 112 1.98 -2.60 -11.97
CA ALA A 112 1.47 -2.39 -10.63
C ALA A 112 1.95 -1.06 -10.04
N ILE A 113 3.22 -0.72 -10.19
CA ILE A 113 3.76 0.57 -9.73
C ILE A 113 3.08 1.74 -10.45
N ARG A 114 2.84 1.66 -11.74
CA ARG A 114 2.11 2.72 -12.47
C ARG A 114 0.68 2.85 -11.95
N ASN A 115 -0.04 1.74 -11.85
CA ASN A 115 -1.45 1.75 -11.48
C ASN A 115 -1.73 2.01 -10.00
N VAL A 116 -0.77 1.84 -9.08
CA VAL A 116 -0.95 2.26 -7.69
C VAL A 116 -0.85 3.77 -7.52
N HIS A 117 -0.09 4.45 -8.39
CA HIS A 117 0.06 5.90 -8.38
C HIS A 117 -0.93 6.59 -9.33
N PHE A 118 -1.09 6.07 -10.54
CA PHE A 118 -1.93 6.64 -11.60
C PHE A 118 -2.80 5.54 -12.21
N PRO A 119 -3.88 5.15 -11.52
CA PRO A 119 -4.70 4.03 -11.94
C PRO A 119 -5.52 4.36 -13.18
N GLU A 120 -5.48 3.48 -14.17
CA GLU A 120 -6.33 3.58 -15.35
C GLU A 120 -7.80 3.24 -15.06
N SER A 121 -8.06 2.48 -13.99
CA SER A 121 -9.39 2.14 -13.50
C SER A 121 -9.32 1.67 -12.04
N VAL A 122 -10.48 1.64 -11.37
CA VAL A 122 -10.61 1.09 -10.00
C VAL A 122 -10.19 -0.38 -9.96
N ASP A 123 -10.51 -1.16 -11.00
CA ASP A 123 -10.11 -2.57 -11.10
C ASP A 123 -8.59 -2.71 -11.21
N LYS A 124 -7.94 -1.92 -12.06
CA LYS A 124 -6.48 -1.91 -12.17
C LYS A 124 -5.80 -1.47 -10.88
N LEU A 125 -6.36 -0.50 -10.17
CA LEU A 125 -5.86 -0.10 -8.84
C LEU A 125 -5.90 -1.27 -7.85
N ARG A 126 -7.04 -1.99 -7.78
CA ARG A 126 -7.17 -3.16 -6.89
C ARG A 126 -6.16 -4.26 -7.24
N LYS A 127 -5.98 -4.55 -8.52
CA LYS A 127 -4.98 -5.54 -9.00
C LYS A 127 -3.56 -5.11 -8.67
N ALA A 128 -3.23 -3.83 -8.84
CA ALA A 128 -1.94 -3.27 -8.48
C ALA A 128 -1.66 -3.38 -6.96
N GLN A 129 -2.63 -3.00 -6.13
CA GLN A 129 -2.53 -3.14 -4.68
C GLN A 129 -2.36 -4.60 -4.25
N LEU A 130 -3.11 -5.53 -4.87
CA LEU A 130 -2.98 -6.96 -4.60
C LEU A 130 -1.58 -7.46 -4.97
N ARG A 131 -1.05 -7.05 -6.13
CA ARG A 131 0.29 -7.41 -6.56
C ARG A 131 1.37 -6.95 -5.57
N LEU A 132 1.34 -5.70 -5.15
CA LEU A 132 2.34 -5.16 -4.23
C LEU A 132 2.27 -5.83 -2.84
N LYS A 133 1.07 -6.08 -2.34
CA LYS A 133 0.86 -6.84 -1.08
C LYS A 133 1.39 -8.27 -1.20
N PHE A 134 1.15 -8.91 -2.35
CA PHE A 134 1.67 -10.25 -2.60
C PHE A 134 3.20 -10.27 -2.58
N ASP A 135 3.84 -9.35 -3.28
CA ASP A 135 5.32 -9.26 -3.32
C ASP A 135 5.89 -9.13 -1.91
N GLU A 136 5.37 -8.21 -1.11
CA GLU A 136 5.83 -8.00 0.26
C GLU A 136 5.73 -9.29 1.09
N LEU A 137 4.56 -9.93 1.10
CA LEU A 137 4.33 -11.17 1.84
C LEU A 137 5.15 -12.35 1.30
N PHE A 138 5.29 -12.45 -0.02
CA PHE A 138 6.06 -13.50 -0.68
C PHE A 138 7.54 -13.45 -0.27
N PHE A 139 8.16 -12.29 -0.33
CA PHE A 139 9.57 -12.15 0.05
C PHE A 139 9.82 -12.34 1.55
N ILE A 140 8.88 -11.90 2.40
CA ILE A 140 8.93 -12.20 3.84
C ILE A 140 8.89 -13.71 4.07
N GLN A 141 7.91 -14.39 3.46
CA GLN A 141 7.75 -15.84 3.61
C GLN A 141 8.96 -16.61 3.05
N LEU A 142 9.47 -16.18 1.90
CA LEU A 142 10.67 -16.78 1.30
C LEU A 142 11.88 -16.66 2.23
N ASN A 143 12.07 -15.52 2.87
CA ASN A 143 13.16 -15.31 3.81
C ASN A 143 13.01 -16.18 5.08
N ILE A 144 11.80 -16.33 5.59
CA ILE A 144 11.48 -17.23 6.72
C ILE A 144 11.81 -18.68 6.35
N LEU A 145 11.37 -19.14 5.18
CA LEU A 145 11.64 -20.49 4.70
C LEU A 145 13.14 -20.75 4.48
N ARG A 146 13.84 -19.78 3.89
CA ARG A 146 15.30 -19.84 3.73
C ARG A 146 16.00 -19.99 5.06
N THR A 147 15.64 -19.16 6.03
CA THR A 147 16.24 -19.19 7.38
C THR A 147 15.96 -20.51 8.08
N SER A 148 14.72 -21.01 7.99
CA SER A 148 14.32 -22.30 8.55
C SER A 148 15.11 -23.47 7.93
N ASN A 149 15.23 -23.48 6.60
CA ASN A 149 15.99 -24.52 5.89
C ASN A 149 17.49 -24.49 6.24
N LEU A 150 18.10 -23.30 6.28
CA LEU A 150 19.50 -23.15 6.68
C LEU A 150 19.71 -23.62 8.13
N ARG A 151 18.77 -23.38 9.01
CA ARG A 151 18.82 -23.88 10.39
C ARG A 151 18.74 -25.41 10.43
N LYS A 152 17.82 -26.03 9.67
CA LYS A 152 17.70 -27.50 9.58
C LYS A 152 18.97 -28.15 9.02
N LEU A 153 19.64 -27.50 8.07
CA LEU A 153 20.89 -28.01 7.50
C LEU A 153 22.07 -27.91 8.47
N LYS A 154 22.11 -26.82 9.28
CA LYS A 154 23.24 -26.58 10.19
C LYS A 154 23.08 -27.24 11.55
N LEU A 155 21.84 -27.31 12.06
CA LEU A 155 21.55 -27.86 13.37
C LEU A 155 20.93 -29.25 13.21
N ARG A 156 21.76 -30.27 13.49
CA ARG A 156 21.26 -31.64 13.67
C ARG A 156 20.60 -31.71 15.05
N GLY A 157 19.35 -32.09 15.11
CA GLY A 157 18.68 -32.37 16.38
C GLY A 157 19.29 -33.62 17.05
N ILE A 158 19.09 -33.74 18.35
CA ILE A 158 19.40 -34.96 19.09
C ILE A 158 18.46 -36.06 18.61
N VAL A 159 19.02 -37.16 18.16
CA VAL A 159 18.24 -38.35 17.75
C VAL A 159 18.00 -39.19 19.00
N PHE A 160 16.75 -39.44 19.31
CA PHE A 160 16.34 -40.39 20.36
C PHE A 160 16.06 -41.73 19.69
N PRO A 161 17.05 -42.67 19.69
CA PRO A 161 16.93 -43.91 18.93
C PRO A 161 15.93 -44.92 19.52
N SER A 162 15.57 -44.74 20.76
CA SER A 162 14.57 -45.58 21.42
C SER A 162 13.76 -44.77 22.45
N VAL A 163 12.49 -45.12 22.57
CA VAL A 163 11.61 -44.65 23.64
C VAL A 163 11.78 -45.59 24.82
N GLY A 164 12.51 -45.14 25.85
CA GLY A 164 12.82 -45.92 27.03
C GLY A 164 11.79 -45.77 28.19
N ASP A 165 12.10 -46.44 29.28
CA ASP A 165 11.24 -46.49 30.47
C ASP A 165 10.97 -45.09 31.06
N TYR A 166 11.94 -44.20 31.03
CA TYR A 166 11.79 -42.84 31.50
C TYR A 166 10.66 -42.08 30.78
N PHE A 167 10.61 -42.21 29.45
CA PHE A 167 9.52 -41.59 28.69
C PHE A 167 8.17 -42.24 29.01
N ASN A 168 8.13 -43.57 29.04
CA ASN A 168 6.88 -44.28 29.28
C ASN A 168 6.34 -43.99 30.69
N THR A 169 7.21 -43.95 31.68
CA THR A 169 6.83 -43.61 33.06
C THR A 169 6.34 -42.18 33.18
N PHE A 170 7.08 -41.24 32.58
CA PHE A 170 6.64 -39.83 32.54
C PHE A 170 5.26 -39.68 31.88
N TYR A 171 5.07 -40.31 30.72
CA TYR A 171 3.81 -40.24 29.98
C TYR A 171 2.63 -40.82 30.74
N LYS A 172 2.83 -41.93 31.42
CA LYS A 172 1.75 -42.65 32.13
C LYS A 172 1.45 -42.11 33.54
N GLU A 173 2.49 -41.68 34.25
CA GLU A 173 2.37 -41.44 35.70
C GLU A 173 2.56 -39.97 36.07
N TYR A 174 3.32 -39.22 35.32
CA TYR A 174 3.70 -37.84 35.68
C TYR A 174 3.09 -36.76 34.80
N LEU A 175 2.45 -37.10 33.69
CA LEU A 175 1.81 -36.10 32.85
C LEU A 175 0.51 -35.62 33.52
N PRO A 176 0.40 -34.35 33.94
CA PRO A 176 -0.72 -33.86 34.74
C PRO A 176 -2.02 -33.61 33.93
N PHE A 177 -2.05 -33.94 32.64
CA PHE A 177 -3.19 -33.76 31.75
C PHE A 177 -3.17 -34.80 30.64
N GLU A 178 -4.34 -35.08 30.07
CA GLU A 178 -4.42 -35.91 28.86
C GLU A 178 -4.00 -35.17 27.61
N LEU A 179 -3.18 -35.82 26.77
CA LEU A 179 -2.82 -35.26 25.46
C LEU A 179 -4.03 -35.24 24.53
N THR A 180 -4.15 -34.16 23.77
CA THR A 180 -5.11 -34.08 22.68
C THR A 180 -4.80 -35.12 21.59
N ASN A 181 -5.78 -35.44 20.74
CA ASN A 181 -5.56 -36.36 19.60
C ASN A 181 -4.47 -35.89 18.64
N ALA A 182 -4.29 -34.59 18.49
CA ALA A 182 -3.20 -34.02 17.66
C ALA A 182 -1.83 -34.27 18.33
N GLN A 183 -1.71 -34.05 19.64
CA GLN A 183 -0.47 -34.31 20.39
C GLN A 183 -0.14 -35.82 20.41
N LYS A 184 -1.13 -36.70 20.61
CA LYS A 184 -0.93 -38.17 20.55
C LYS A 184 -0.44 -38.67 19.21
N ARG A 185 -0.67 -37.92 18.10
CA ARG A 185 -0.17 -38.28 16.75
C ARG A 185 1.27 -37.90 16.50
N VAL A 186 1.84 -36.99 17.27
CA VAL A 186 3.22 -36.47 17.06
C VAL A 186 4.20 -36.92 18.14
N VAL A 187 3.72 -37.52 19.19
CA VAL A 187 4.48 -38.22 20.23
C VAL A 187 4.58 -39.71 19.93
#